data_3eff31027bab81f137fbcb1f68f31b28
#
_entry.id   3eff31027bab81f137fbcb1f68f31b28
#
_cell.length_a   1.000
_cell.length_b   1.000
_cell.length_c   1.000
_cell.angle_alpha   90.00
_cell.angle_beta   90.00
_cell.angle_gamma   90.00
#
_symmetry.space_group_name_H-M   'P 1'
#
loop_
_entity.id
_entity.type
_entity.pdbx_description
1 polymer ?
#
loop_
_entity_poly.entity_id
_entity_poly.type
_entity_poly.pdbx_seq_one_letter_code
_entity_poly.pdbx_strand_id
1 'polypeptide(L)'
;VALLVALVLVGGLKRIGGVAEKLVPFMALIYVVMALGVILLNLNRVPAVLGEIMKGAFTPSAVTGGAVGSFFLCAKKGVSRGIFSNEAGLGTGSIAHAASDVENPIRQGYFGIFEVFTDTILICSMTAFVILISGENITYGAAAGAELTIGGFTSVYGSWASLIAAVAMCC
;
A
#
# COMPACT_ATOMS: atom_id res chain seq x y z
N VAL A 1 -7.41 -15.72 -12.32
CA VAL A 1 -7.27 -14.25 -12.39
C VAL A 1 -7.43 -13.77 -13.83
N ALA A 2 -6.59 -14.21 -14.81
CA ALA A 2 -6.64 -13.72 -16.19
C ALA A 2 -8.02 -13.79 -16.85
N LEU A 3 -8.76 -14.89 -16.63
CA LEU A 3 -10.11 -15.06 -17.19
C LEU A 3 -11.12 -14.08 -16.58
N LEU A 4 -11.04 -13.81 -15.28
CA LEU A 4 -11.89 -12.84 -14.61
C LEU A 4 -11.60 -11.41 -15.09
N VAL A 5 -10.31 -11.07 -15.22
CA VAL A 5 -9.87 -9.77 -15.75
C VAL A 5 -10.37 -9.60 -17.20
N ALA A 6 -10.21 -10.60 -18.04
CA ALA A 6 -10.69 -10.57 -19.43
C ALA A 6 -12.21 -10.35 -19.50
N LEU A 7 -12.98 -11.02 -18.64
CA LEU A 7 -14.45 -10.88 -18.55
C LEU A 7 -14.87 -9.45 -18.16
N VAL A 8 -14.09 -8.78 -17.29
CA VAL A 8 -14.36 -7.41 -16.88
C VAL A 8 -13.99 -6.44 -18.00
N LEU A 9 -12.81 -6.62 -18.62
CA LEU A 9 -12.28 -5.74 -19.67
C LEU A 9 -13.16 -5.71 -20.93
N VAL A 10 -13.75 -6.84 -21.33
CA VAL A 10 -14.66 -6.92 -22.50
C VAL A 10 -15.91 -6.04 -22.35
N GLY A 11 -16.27 -5.68 -21.11
CA GLY A 11 -17.42 -4.80 -20.85
C GLY A 11 -17.14 -3.30 -20.95
N GLY A 12 -15.89 -2.90 -21.23
CA GLY A 12 -15.48 -1.49 -21.36
C GLY A 12 -15.40 -0.71 -20.05
N LEU A 13 -15.05 0.57 -20.14
CA LEU A 13 -14.77 1.47 -19.00
C LEU A 13 -15.90 1.52 -17.94
N LYS A 14 -17.15 1.58 -18.38
CA LYS A 14 -18.30 1.62 -17.45
C LYS A 14 -18.42 0.34 -16.62
N ARG A 15 -18.12 -0.81 -17.20
CA ARG A 15 -18.17 -2.08 -16.47
C ARG A 15 -16.99 -2.23 -15.52
N ILE A 16 -15.81 -1.80 -15.93
CA ILE A 16 -14.63 -1.76 -15.08
C ILE A 16 -14.91 -0.88 -13.87
N GLY A 17 -15.43 0.34 -14.07
CA GLY A 17 -15.81 1.23 -12.98
C GLY A 17 -16.85 0.63 -12.02
N GLY A 18 -17.92 0.03 -12.55
CA GLY A 18 -18.96 -0.59 -11.71
C GLY A 18 -18.50 -1.83 -10.92
N VAL A 19 -17.51 -2.57 -11.42
CA VAL A 19 -16.90 -3.69 -10.67
C VAL A 19 -15.94 -3.12 -9.61
N ALA A 20 -15.09 -2.17 -9.97
CA ALA A 20 -14.14 -1.55 -9.06
C ALA A 20 -14.85 -0.82 -7.91
N GLU A 21 -15.93 -0.10 -8.18
CA GLU A 21 -16.74 0.60 -7.17
C GLU A 21 -17.20 -0.31 -6.02
N LYS A 22 -17.49 -1.57 -6.31
CA LYS A 22 -17.95 -2.55 -5.30
C LYS A 22 -16.80 -3.33 -4.69
N LEU A 23 -15.83 -3.72 -5.51
CA LEU A 23 -14.73 -4.61 -5.11
C LEU A 23 -13.69 -3.88 -4.25
N VAL A 24 -13.31 -2.67 -4.66
CA VAL A 24 -12.24 -1.91 -4.00
C VAL A 24 -12.57 -1.54 -2.54
N PRO A 25 -13.77 -1.00 -2.20
CA PRO A 25 -14.11 -0.71 -0.80
C PRO A 25 -14.13 -1.96 0.07
N PHE A 26 -14.62 -3.08 -0.47
CA PHE A 26 -14.66 -4.35 0.27
C PHE A 26 -13.24 -4.89 0.55
N MET A 27 -12.39 -4.86 -0.44
CA MET A 27 -10.99 -5.25 -0.33
C MET A 27 -10.23 -4.34 0.66
N ALA A 28 -10.38 -3.03 0.52
CA ALA A 28 -9.77 -2.05 1.41
C ALA A 28 -10.22 -2.23 2.86
N LEU A 29 -11.50 -2.49 3.08
CA LEU A 29 -12.05 -2.73 4.42
C LEU A 29 -11.42 -3.98 5.06
N ILE A 30 -11.33 -5.08 4.33
CA ILE A 30 -10.69 -6.31 4.82
C ILE A 30 -9.23 -6.03 5.16
N TYR A 31 -8.51 -5.36 4.28
CA TYR A 31 -7.11 -5.02 4.49
C TYR A 31 -6.91 -4.16 5.75
N VAL A 32 -7.69 -3.10 5.88
CA VAL A 32 -7.64 -2.20 7.05
C VAL A 32 -7.96 -2.93 8.34
N VAL A 33 -8.98 -3.78 8.35
CA VAL A 33 -9.36 -4.58 9.54
C VAL A 33 -8.23 -5.54 9.92
N MET A 34 -7.65 -6.24 8.95
CA MET A 34 -6.52 -7.14 9.20
C MET A 34 -5.29 -6.37 9.72
N ALA A 35 -4.94 -5.25 9.10
CA ALA A 35 -3.78 -4.46 9.50
C ALA A 35 -3.97 -3.83 10.89
N LEU A 36 -5.15 -3.27 11.18
CA LEU A 36 -5.50 -2.80 12.51
C LEU A 36 -5.43 -3.92 13.54
N GLY A 37 -5.91 -5.10 13.20
CA GLY A 37 -5.84 -6.26 14.10
C GLY A 37 -4.39 -6.62 14.44
N VAL A 38 -3.47 -6.64 13.47
CA VAL A 38 -2.03 -6.87 13.75
C VAL A 38 -1.49 -5.82 14.71
N ILE A 39 -1.80 -4.54 14.48
CA ILE A 39 -1.34 -3.43 15.31
C ILE A 39 -1.92 -3.53 16.72
N LEU A 40 -3.22 -3.78 16.85
CA LEU A 40 -3.92 -3.86 18.15
C LEU A 40 -3.48 -5.08 18.96
N LEU A 41 -3.28 -6.22 18.33
CA LEU A 41 -2.78 -7.43 19.02
C LEU A 41 -1.32 -7.28 19.49
N ASN A 42 -0.57 -6.38 18.87
CA ASN A 42 0.84 -6.14 19.18
C ASN A 42 1.12 -4.70 19.66
N LEU A 43 0.17 -4.07 20.33
CA LEU A 43 0.31 -2.69 20.85
C LEU A 43 1.59 -2.48 21.67
N ASN A 44 2.03 -3.49 22.39
CA ASN A 44 3.27 -3.44 23.20
C ASN A 44 4.53 -3.26 22.34
N ARG A 45 4.50 -3.65 21.07
CA ARG A 45 5.62 -3.49 20.12
C ARG A 45 5.62 -2.15 19.40
N VAL A 46 4.49 -1.47 19.32
CA VAL A 46 4.35 -0.20 18.61
C VAL A 46 5.34 0.88 19.08
N PRO A 47 5.52 1.11 20.40
CA PRO A 47 6.51 2.09 20.86
C PRO A 47 7.95 1.71 20.51
N ALA A 48 8.27 0.41 20.55
CA ALA A 48 9.60 -0.08 20.16
C ALA A 48 9.85 0.17 18.65
N VAL A 49 8.90 -0.17 17.81
CA VAL A 49 8.97 0.05 16.35
C VAL A 49 9.13 1.54 16.02
N LEU A 50 8.36 2.42 16.67
CA LEU A 50 8.52 3.86 16.51
C LEU A 50 9.93 4.32 16.94
N GLY A 51 10.43 3.79 18.05
CA GLY A 51 11.79 4.04 18.51
C GLY A 51 12.85 3.57 17.51
N GLU A 52 12.67 2.43 16.88
CA GLU A 52 13.56 1.90 15.83
C GLU A 52 13.54 2.76 14.57
N ILE A 53 12.36 3.23 14.14
CA ILE A 53 12.22 4.14 13.01
C ILE A 53 12.98 5.45 13.29
N MET A 54 12.77 6.04 14.47
CA MET A 54 13.45 7.28 14.86
C MET A 54 14.96 7.08 14.97
N LYS A 55 15.41 6.02 15.61
CA LYS A 55 16.84 5.68 15.67
C LYS A 55 17.43 5.47 14.27
N GLY A 56 16.76 4.70 13.42
CA GLY A 56 17.20 4.45 12.04
C GLY A 56 17.30 5.74 11.20
N ALA A 57 16.39 6.69 11.42
CA ALA A 57 16.40 7.97 10.71
C ALA A 57 17.49 8.92 11.16
N PHE A 58 17.80 8.97 12.47
CA PHE A 58 18.67 10.00 13.07
C PHE A 58 20.00 9.49 13.60
N THR A 59 20.32 8.20 13.45
CA THR A 59 21.61 7.66 13.90
C THR A 59 22.73 8.11 12.96
N PRO A 60 23.90 8.53 13.48
CA PRO A 60 25.03 8.95 12.64
C PRO A 60 25.50 7.89 11.66
N SER A 61 25.38 6.61 11.99
CA SER A 61 25.70 5.48 11.09
C SER A 61 24.72 5.39 9.90
N ALA A 62 23.46 5.74 10.11
CA ALA A 62 22.48 5.83 9.03
C ALA A 62 22.78 7.02 8.11
N VAL A 63 23.19 8.15 8.70
CA VAL A 63 23.57 9.37 7.98
C VAL A 63 24.87 9.15 7.18
N THR A 64 25.88 8.50 7.76
CA THR A 64 27.16 8.23 7.07
C THR A 64 27.08 7.07 6.09
N GLY A 65 26.37 5.99 6.41
CA GLY A 65 26.12 4.87 5.49
C GLY A 65 25.20 5.22 4.33
N GLY A 66 24.31 6.19 4.56
CA GLY A 66 23.38 6.72 3.57
C GLY A 66 23.95 7.81 2.67
N ALA A 67 25.11 8.41 3.04
CA ALA A 67 25.50 9.71 2.52
C ALA A 67 25.81 9.79 1.02
N VAL A 68 26.16 8.72 0.33
CA VAL A 68 26.54 8.83 -1.08
C VAL A 68 25.84 7.83 -2.01
N GLY A 69 25.72 6.58 -1.64
CA GLY A 69 25.11 5.55 -2.49
C GLY A 69 23.65 5.22 -2.13
N SER A 70 23.37 5.16 -0.84
CA SER A 70 22.08 4.76 -0.29
C SER A 70 21.03 5.87 -0.42
N PHE A 71 21.38 7.13 -0.28
CA PHE A 71 20.45 8.25 -0.43
C PHE A 71 19.81 8.27 -1.83
N PHE A 72 20.63 8.24 -2.88
CA PHE A 72 20.12 8.24 -4.25
C PHE A 72 19.31 6.98 -4.56
N LEU A 73 19.72 5.83 -4.04
CA LEU A 73 18.97 4.59 -4.21
C LEU A 73 17.63 4.63 -3.49
N CYS A 74 17.60 5.09 -2.24
CA CYS A 74 16.36 5.26 -1.47
C CYS A 74 15.44 6.31 -2.09
N ALA A 75 15.98 7.45 -2.51
CA ALA A 75 15.21 8.49 -3.19
C ALA A 75 14.63 7.96 -4.51
N LYS A 76 15.43 7.29 -5.34
CA LYS A 76 14.98 6.68 -6.59
C LYS A 76 13.86 5.66 -6.37
N LYS A 77 14.04 4.76 -5.39
CA LYS A 77 13.03 3.74 -5.07
C LYS A 77 11.78 4.36 -4.45
N GLY A 78 11.94 5.30 -3.52
CA GLY A 78 10.82 6.00 -2.88
C GLY A 78 9.99 6.81 -3.87
N VAL A 79 10.64 7.62 -4.70
CA VAL A 79 9.97 8.41 -5.75
C VAL A 79 9.27 7.48 -6.75
N SER A 80 9.93 6.42 -7.21
CA SER A 80 9.34 5.45 -8.13
C SER A 80 8.09 4.78 -7.54
N ARG A 81 8.12 4.39 -6.29
CA ARG A 81 6.97 3.78 -5.61
C ARG A 81 5.86 4.78 -5.33
N GLY A 82 6.19 6.00 -4.91
CA GLY A 82 5.22 7.07 -4.71
C GLY A 82 4.51 7.48 -5.99
N ILE A 83 5.23 7.61 -7.10
CA ILE A 83 4.63 7.87 -8.42
C ILE A 83 3.66 6.76 -8.80
N PHE A 84 4.05 5.50 -8.59
CA PHE A 84 3.24 4.35 -8.95
C PHE A 84 1.97 4.24 -8.08
N SER A 85 2.10 4.38 -6.77
CA SER A 85 0.98 4.27 -5.81
C SER A 85 -0.05 5.39 -6.00
N ASN A 86 0.42 6.62 -6.25
CA ASN A 86 -0.44 7.79 -6.44
C ASN A 86 -0.81 8.03 -7.92
N GLU A 87 -0.47 7.11 -8.82
CA GLU A 87 -0.70 7.21 -10.28
C GLU A 87 -0.20 8.54 -10.89
N ALA A 88 0.78 9.19 -10.24
CA ALA A 88 1.25 10.51 -10.60
C ALA A 88 1.97 10.52 -11.95
N GLY A 89 1.35 11.13 -12.96
CA GLY A 89 1.90 11.21 -14.30
C GLY A 89 1.70 9.97 -15.18
N LEU A 90 1.06 8.91 -14.69
CA LEU A 90 0.76 7.70 -15.46
C LEU A 90 -0.47 7.90 -16.38
N GLY A 91 -1.37 8.82 -16.00
CA GLY A 91 -2.59 9.11 -16.77
C GLY A 91 -3.77 8.19 -16.47
N THR A 92 -3.55 7.07 -15.76
CA THR A 92 -4.59 6.10 -15.40
C THR A 92 -5.61 6.71 -14.45
N GLY A 93 -5.18 7.45 -13.42
CA GLY A 93 -6.06 8.17 -12.51
C GLY A 93 -6.96 9.18 -13.23
N SER A 94 -6.42 9.92 -14.17
CA SER A 94 -7.21 10.88 -14.97
C SER A 94 -8.29 10.20 -15.82
N ILE A 95 -8.02 9.00 -16.34
CA ILE A 95 -8.98 8.20 -17.09
C ILE A 95 -10.09 7.70 -16.18
N ALA A 96 -9.73 7.21 -14.98
CA ALA A 96 -10.70 6.74 -13.99
C ALA A 96 -11.61 7.90 -13.53
N HIS A 97 -11.04 9.04 -13.20
CA HIS A 97 -11.78 10.23 -12.77
C HIS A 97 -12.66 10.82 -13.90
N ALA A 98 -12.26 10.68 -15.15
CA ALA A 98 -13.07 11.14 -16.30
C ALA A 98 -14.37 10.33 -16.48
N ALA A 99 -14.43 9.10 -15.95
CA ALA A 99 -15.63 8.26 -16.00
C ALA A 99 -16.63 8.54 -14.85
N SER A 100 -16.32 9.49 -13.96
CA SER A 100 -17.18 9.82 -12.82
C SER A 100 -18.40 10.67 -13.25
N ASP A 101 -19.52 10.46 -12.57
CA ASP A 101 -20.79 11.20 -12.78
C ASP A 101 -20.85 12.52 -11.98
N VAL A 102 -19.70 13.09 -11.61
CA VAL A 102 -19.63 14.34 -10.83
C VAL A 102 -19.73 15.54 -11.77
N GLU A 103 -20.75 16.37 -11.61
CA GLU A 103 -21.01 17.53 -12.45
C GLU A 103 -19.93 18.63 -12.39
N ASN A 104 -19.22 18.72 -11.26
CA ASN A 104 -18.23 19.77 -11.04
C ASN A 104 -16.80 19.18 -10.94
N PRO A 105 -15.89 19.54 -11.86
CA PRO A 105 -14.52 19.03 -11.86
C PRO A 105 -13.72 19.39 -10.59
N ILE A 106 -14.02 20.52 -9.94
CA ILE A 106 -13.37 20.88 -8.66
C ILE A 106 -13.75 19.89 -7.57
N ARG A 107 -15.02 19.47 -7.54
CA ARG A 107 -15.49 18.47 -6.58
C ARG A 107 -14.81 17.13 -6.79
N GLN A 108 -14.61 16.74 -8.04
CA GLN A 108 -13.84 15.53 -8.36
C GLN A 108 -12.37 15.66 -7.93
N GLY A 109 -11.77 16.84 -8.03
CA GLY A 109 -10.43 17.09 -7.52
C GLY A 109 -10.29 16.85 -6.01
N TYR A 110 -11.29 17.17 -5.21
CA TYR A 110 -11.29 16.85 -3.77
C TYR A 110 -11.27 15.35 -3.48
N PHE A 111 -11.98 14.55 -4.28
CA PHE A 111 -11.92 13.09 -4.16
C PHE A 111 -10.52 12.57 -4.46
N GLY A 112 -9.83 13.10 -5.49
CA GLY A 112 -8.45 12.73 -5.77
C GLY A 112 -7.48 13.08 -4.63
N ILE A 113 -7.64 14.23 -3.97
CA ILE A 113 -6.84 14.58 -2.78
C ILE A 113 -7.10 13.59 -1.65
N PHE A 114 -8.35 13.25 -1.39
CA PHE A 114 -8.73 12.31 -0.35
C PHE A 114 -8.19 10.89 -0.62
N GLU A 115 -8.24 10.45 -1.87
CA GLU A 115 -7.71 9.18 -2.33
C GLU A 115 -6.21 9.07 -2.04
N VAL A 116 -5.43 10.04 -2.54
CA VAL A 116 -3.97 10.09 -2.34
C VAL A 116 -3.61 10.16 -0.85
N PHE A 117 -4.33 10.94 -0.06
CA PHE A 117 -4.12 11.02 1.38
C PHE A 117 -4.38 9.68 2.06
N THR A 118 -5.48 9.03 1.73
CA THR A 118 -5.87 7.74 2.31
C THR A 118 -4.86 6.66 1.96
N ASP A 119 -4.47 6.56 0.69
CA ASP A 119 -3.47 5.59 0.26
C ASP A 119 -2.12 5.83 0.96
N THR A 120 -1.59 7.03 0.86
CA THR A 120 -0.23 7.33 1.33
C THR A 120 -0.14 7.35 2.86
N ILE A 121 -1.06 8.02 3.54
CA ILE A 121 -0.97 8.20 5.00
C ILE A 121 -1.55 7.02 5.76
N LEU A 122 -2.72 6.50 5.35
CA LEU A 122 -3.33 5.40 6.09
C LEU A 122 -2.79 4.05 5.63
N ILE A 123 -2.98 3.68 4.38
CA ILE A 123 -2.67 2.32 3.90
C ILE A 123 -1.17 2.03 3.94
N CYS A 124 -0.33 2.92 3.42
CA CYS A 124 1.12 2.71 3.43
C CYS A 124 1.70 2.70 4.85
N SER A 125 1.22 3.56 5.75
CA SER A 125 1.68 3.55 7.15
C SER A 125 1.26 2.27 7.87
N MET A 126 0.03 1.82 7.69
CA MET A 126 -0.45 0.56 8.27
C MET A 126 0.35 -0.62 7.75
N THR A 127 0.64 -0.67 6.46
CA THR A 127 1.47 -1.70 5.84
C THR A 127 2.88 -1.72 6.44
N ALA A 128 3.50 -0.55 6.60
CA ALA A 128 4.81 -0.43 7.23
C ALA A 128 4.79 -0.94 8.69
N PHE A 129 3.77 -0.59 9.47
CA PHE A 129 3.60 -1.10 10.82
C PHE A 129 3.42 -2.62 10.86
N VAL A 130 2.61 -3.19 9.97
CA VAL A 130 2.43 -4.64 9.87
C VAL A 130 3.76 -5.34 9.64
N ILE A 131 4.57 -4.88 8.70
CA ILE A 131 5.88 -5.48 8.38
C ILE A 131 6.86 -5.32 9.55
N LEU A 132 6.97 -4.14 10.15
CA LEU A 132 7.92 -3.88 11.24
C LEU A 132 7.52 -4.57 12.54
N ILE A 133 6.24 -4.64 12.86
CA ILE A 133 5.74 -5.32 14.06
C ILE A 133 5.91 -6.83 13.97
N SER A 134 5.75 -7.42 12.77
CA SER A 134 5.91 -8.85 12.57
C SER A 134 7.34 -9.34 12.78
N GLY A 135 8.33 -8.45 12.59
CA GLY A 135 9.74 -8.79 12.69
C GLY A 135 10.25 -9.62 11.53
N GLU A 136 9.57 -9.57 10.39
CA GLU A 136 10.02 -10.22 9.16
C GLU A 136 11.42 -9.76 8.76
N ASN A 137 12.23 -10.70 8.29
CA ASN A 137 13.59 -10.42 7.84
C ASN A 137 13.58 -9.62 6.53
N ILE A 138 13.85 -8.33 6.65
CA ILE A 138 14.00 -7.45 5.49
C ILE A 138 15.41 -7.62 4.92
N THR A 139 15.54 -8.39 3.86
CA THR A 139 16.81 -8.56 3.17
C THR A 139 17.10 -7.32 2.32
N TYR A 140 18.10 -6.53 2.74
CA TYR A 140 18.51 -5.34 2.01
C TYR A 140 19.03 -5.70 0.61
N GLY A 141 18.51 -5.01 -0.40
CA GLY A 141 18.89 -5.23 -1.80
C GLY A 141 18.05 -6.27 -2.55
N ALA A 142 17.22 -7.05 -1.87
CA ALA A 142 16.25 -7.90 -2.54
C ALA A 142 15.07 -7.08 -3.08
N ALA A 143 14.44 -7.58 -4.13
CA ALA A 143 13.19 -7.00 -4.64
C ALA A 143 12.05 -7.42 -3.70
N ALA A 144 11.87 -6.65 -2.63
CA ALA A 144 10.76 -6.85 -1.71
C ALA A 144 9.44 -6.41 -2.37
N GLY A 145 8.47 -7.29 -2.37
CA GLY A 145 7.12 -7.07 -2.89
C GLY A 145 6.05 -7.37 -1.85
N ALA A 146 4.91 -7.85 -2.33
CA ALA A 146 3.78 -8.28 -1.51
C ALA A 146 4.13 -9.36 -0.47
N GLU A 147 5.22 -10.09 -0.69
CA GLU A 147 5.69 -11.19 0.17
C GLU A 147 5.92 -10.75 1.61
N LEU A 148 6.51 -9.57 1.83
CA LEU A 148 6.73 -9.03 3.18
C LEU A 148 5.41 -8.74 3.91
N THR A 149 4.42 -8.21 3.19
CA THR A 149 3.10 -7.93 3.77
C THR A 149 2.36 -9.22 4.07
N ILE A 150 2.41 -10.20 3.17
CA ILE A 150 1.82 -11.52 3.39
C ILE A 150 2.50 -12.21 4.58
N GLY A 151 3.84 -12.18 4.66
CA GLY A 151 4.62 -12.69 5.79
C GLY A 151 4.18 -12.03 7.11
N GLY A 152 4.04 -10.70 7.10
CA GLY A 152 3.57 -9.95 8.25
C GLY A 152 2.19 -10.37 8.75
N PHE A 153 1.24 -10.61 7.86
CA PHE A 153 -0.07 -11.14 8.26
C PHE A 153 0.00 -12.59 8.71
N THR A 154 0.80 -13.42 8.03
CA THR A 154 0.93 -14.84 8.34
C THR A 154 1.57 -15.07 9.70
N SER A 155 2.53 -14.25 10.11
CA SER A 155 3.18 -14.33 11.42
C SER A 155 2.23 -14.10 12.59
N VAL A 156 1.17 -13.31 12.39
CA VAL A 156 0.21 -12.96 13.44
C VAL A 156 -1.04 -13.84 13.41
N TYR A 157 -1.59 -14.06 12.21
CA TYR A 157 -2.87 -14.77 12.04
C TYR A 157 -2.72 -16.23 11.61
N GLY A 158 -1.52 -16.67 11.26
CA GLY A 158 -1.28 -18.00 10.73
C GLY A 158 -1.48 -18.12 9.22
N SER A 159 -1.30 -19.33 8.69
CA SER A 159 -1.24 -19.58 7.24
C SER A 159 -2.52 -19.25 6.45
N TRP A 160 -3.68 -19.23 7.11
CA TRP A 160 -4.94 -18.86 6.43
C TRP A 160 -4.99 -17.38 6.01
N ALA A 161 -4.27 -16.51 6.75
CA ALA A 161 -4.20 -15.10 6.44
C ALA A 161 -3.50 -14.82 5.11
N SER A 162 -2.58 -15.69 4.68
CA SER A 162 -1.91 -15.57 3.39
C SER A 162 -2.88 -15.61 2.22
N LEU A 163 -3.90 -16.46 2.30
CA LEU A 163 -4.92 -16.56 1.24
C LEU A 163 -5.76 -15.28 1.16
N ILE A 164 -6.21 -14.76 2.30
CA ILE A 164 -7.03 -13.54 2.34
C ILE A 164 -6.21 -12.33 1.89
N ALA A 165 -4.99 -12.19 2.39
CA ALA A 165 -4.09 -11.11 1.99
C ALA A 165 -3.74 -11.19 0.50
N ALA A 166 -3.47 -12.38 -0.04
CA ALA A 166 -3.22 -12.58 -1.47
C ALA A 166 -4.45 -12.22 -2.32
N VAL A 167 -5.64 -12.63 -1.91
CA VAL A 167 -6.89 -12.25 -2.61
C VAL A 167 -7.11 -10.75 -2.54
N ALA A 168 -6.94 -10.12 -1.38
CA ALA A 168 -7.08 -8.68 -1.24
C ALA A 168 -6.08 -7.88 -2.08
N MET A 169 -4.87 -8.40 -2.30
CA MET A 169 -3.85 -7.75 -3.15
C MET A 169 -3.98 -8.07 -4.64
N CYS A 170 -4.76 -9.09 -5.01
CA CYS A 170 -5.00 -9.44 -6.41
C CYS A 170 -6.23 -8.74 -7.02
N CYS A 171 -7.07 -8.15 -6.20
CA CYS A 171 -8.27 -7.43 -6.62
C CYS A 171 -8.02 -5.96 -6.83
#